data_70df57de04d942f39f881558f0d71738
#
_entry.id   70df57de04d942f39f881558f0d71738
#
_cell.length_a   1.000
_cell.length_b   1.000
_cell.length_c   1.000
_cell.angle_alpha   90.00
_cell.angle_beta   90.00
_cell.angle_gamma   90.00
#
_symmetry.space_group_name_H-M   'P 1'
#
loop_
_entity.id
_entity.type
_entity.pdbx_description
1 polymer ?
#
loop_
_entity_poly.entity_id
_entity_poly.type
_entity_poly.pdbx_seq_one_letter_code
_entity_poly.pdbx_strand_id
1 'polypeptide(L)'
;MKHAAQQYPHKTEESVMYKKLALMIVLSFGAMYALMYAMVDVFANVIPNVNQLYMAGLMTMPMLIIEIVIMGGMYKNKKLNYILLASGLILLIAFFTGIRQQTAVGDKQFLKSMIPHHAAAILMAEEASVTDPEIKELIQNIITSQQAEIDQMKAKLNELDKAQ
;
A
#
# COMPACT_ATOMS: atom_id res chain seq x y z
N MET A 1 53.31 -17.08 -18.31
CA MET A 1 51.93 -17.46 -18.62
C MET A 1 51.24 -17.94 -17.35
N LYS A 2 50.53 -17.09 -16.60
CA LYS A 2 49.68 -17.54 -15.48
C LYS A 2 48.56 -16.53 -15.21
N HIS A 3 47.33 -16.98 -15.39
CA HIS A 3 46.12 -16.62 -14.66
C HIS A 3 45.62 -15.15 -14.67
N ALA A 4 45.08 -14.75 -15.79
CA ALA A 4 44.14 -13.62 -15.86
C ALA A 4 42.77 -14.12 -16.37
N ALA A 5 42.15 -15.03 -15.65
CA ALA A 5 40.81 -15.49 -16.00
C ALA A 5 40.15 -16.08 -14.77
N GLN A 6 39.44 -15.25 -13.96
CA GLN A 6 38.39 -15.75 -13.07
C GLN A 6 37.73 -14.67 -12.15
N GLN A 7 37.75 -13.40 -12.53
CA GLN A 7 37.17 -12.36 -11.66
C GLN A 7 35.82 -11.79 -12.16
N TYR A 8 35.26 -12.26 -13.26
CA TYR A 8 34.05 -11.71 -13.89
C TYR A 8 32.69 -12.35 -13.49
N PRO A 9 32.60 -13.64 -13.09
CA PRO A 9 31.30 -14.24 -12.78
C PRO A 9 30.65 -13.68 -11.50
N HIS A 10 31.42 -13.42 -10.44
CA HIS A 10 30.87 -13.04 -9.13
C HIS A 10 30.18 -11.67 -9.07
N LYS A 11 30.67 -10.65 -9.79
CA LYS A 11 30.02 -9.32 -9.83
C LYS A 11 28.70 -9.34 -10.59
N THR A 12 28.60 -10.18 -11.60
CA THR A 12 27.37 -10.31 -12.42
C THR A 12 26.25 -10.98 -11.61
N GLU A 13 26.54 -12.04 -10.87
CA GLU A 13 25.57 -12.74 -10.02
C GLU A 13 25.06 -11.85 -8.89
N GLU A 14 25.95 -11.12 -8.21
CA GLU A 14 25.57 -10.17 -7.16
C GLU A 14 24.64 -9.07 -7.70
N SER A 15 24.97 -8.48 -8.83
CA SER A 15 24.13 -7.46 -9.49
C SER A 15 22.75 -8.01 -9.86
N VAL A 16 22.67 -9.27 -10.30
CA VAL A 16 21.39 -9.92 -10.62
C VAL A 16 20.52 -10.10 -9.38
N MET A 17 21.11 -10.44 -8.23
CA MET A 17 20.36 -10.62 -6.98
C MET A 17 19.73 -9.30 -6.49
N TYR A 18 20.49 -8.21 -6.48
CA TYR A 18 19.91 -6.90 -6.11
C TYR A 18 18.84 -6.39 -7.10
N LYS A 19 18.98 -6.72 -8.39
CA LYS A 19 17.95 -6.44 -9.39
C LYS A 19 16.67 -7.23 -9.12
N LYS A 20 16.79 -8.50 -8.74
CA LYS A 20 15.63 -9.32 -8.35
C LYS A 20 14.98 -8.80 -7.08
N LEU A 21 15.76 -8.39 -6.08
CA LEU A 21 15.25 -7.74 -4.87
C LEU A 21 14.47 -6.45 -5.22
N ALA A 22 15.06 -5.58 -6.03
CA ALA A 22 14.37 -4.35 -6.45
C ALA A 22 13.06 -4.65 -7.21
N LEU A 23 13.10 -5.62 -8.13
CA LEU A 23 11.89 -6.06 -8.84
C LEU A 23 10.83 -6.60 -7.89
N MET A 24 11.23 -7.44 -6.94
CA MET A 24 10.33 -7.99 -5.91
C MET A 24 9.65 -6.85 -5.12
N ILE A 25 10.41 -5.86 -4.67
CA ILE A 25 9.87 -4.72 -3.91
C ILE A 25 8.88 -3.91 -4.76
N VAL A 26 9.22 -3.61 -6.01
CA VAL A 26 8.30 -2.88 -6.92
C VAL A 26 7.01 -3.66 -7.18
N LEU A 27 7.13 -4.96 -7.46
CA LEU A 27 5.97 -5.81 -7.70
C LEU A 27 5.12 -5.97 -6.43
N SER A 28 5.74 -6.14 -5.26
CA SER A 28 5.05 -6.22 -3.96
C SER A 28 4.31 -4.93 -3.65
N PHE A 29 4.93 -3.76 -3.87
CA PHE A 29 4.27 -2.48 -3.70
C PHE A 29 3.04 -2.34 -4.60
N GLY A 30 3.19 -2.65 -5.89
CA GLY A 30 2.07 -2.60 -6.85
C GLY A 30 0.95 -3.58 -6.50
N ALA A 31 1.31 -4.82 -6.12
CA ALA A 31 0.35 -5.82 -5.69
C ALA A 31 -0.40 -5.39 -4.43
N MET A 32 0.29 -4.89 -3.41
CA MET A 32 -0.34 -4.41 -2.17
C MET A 32 -1.27 -3.22 -2.44
N TYR A 33 -0.83 -2.26 -3.27
CA TYR A 33 -1.67 -1.15 -3.66
C TYR A 33 -2.96 -1.61 -4.34
N ALA A 34 -2.86 -2.56 -5.28
CA ALA A 34 -4.03 -3.09 -6.00
C ALA A 34 -4.92 -3.95 -5.11
N LEU A 35 -4.33 -4.86 -4.30
CA LEU A 35 -5.08 -5.81 -3.48
C LEU A 35 -5.85 -5.15 -2.34
N MET A 36 -5.44 -3.97 -1.86
CA MET A 36 -6.21 -3.22 -0.87
C MET A 36 -7.61 -2.83 -1.37
N TYR A 37 -7.83 -2.76 -2.69
CA TYR A 37 -9.16 -2.53 -3.27
C TYR A 37 -10.04 -3.79 -3.33
N ALA A 38 -9.52 -4.96 -2.96
CA ALA A 38 -10.31 -6.19 -2.90
C ALA A 38 -11.45 -6.13 -1.87
N MET A 39 -11.38 -5.20 -0.92
CA MET A 39 -12.43 -4.97 0.08
C MET A 39 -13.49 -3.95 -0.36
N VAL A 40 -13.36 -3.34 -1.53
CA VAL A 40 -14.33 -2.36 -2.04
C VAL A 40 -15.55 -3.09 -2.60
N ASP A 41 -16.76 -2.67 -2.23
CA ASP A 41 -18.05 -3.29 -2.58
C ASP A 41 -18.28 -3.39 -4.10
N VAL A 42 -18.14 -2.26 -4.79
CA VAL A 42 -18.33 -2.17 -6.24
C VAL A 42 -17.18 -1.44 -6.93
N PHE A 43 -16.86 -1.83 -8.15
CA PHE A 43 -15.74 -1.26 -8.92
C PHE A 43 -15.81 0.27 -9.05
N ALA A 44 -17.01 0.85 -9.09
CA ALA A 44 -17.21 2.31 -9.16
C ALA A 44 -16.68 3.08 -7.94
N ASN A 45 -16.37 2.40 -6.84
CA ASN A 45 -15.80 2.95 -5.62
C ASN A 45 -14.27 2.74 -5.53
N VAL A 46 -13.64 2.11 -6.52
CA VAL A 46 -12.19 1.94 -6.63
C VAL A 46 -11.59 3.25 -7.13
N ILE A 47 -11.13 4.09 -6.19
CA ILE A 47 -10.59 5.42 -6.50
C ILE A 47 -9.14 5.51 -6.00
N PRO A 48 -8.15 5.68 -6.90
CA PRO A 48 -6.75 5.88 -6.54
C PRO A 48 -6.56 7.11 -5.64
N ASN A 49 -5.85 6.93 -4.52
CA ASN A 49 -5.65 7.97 -3.54
C ASN A 49 -4.29 7.87 -2.83
N VAL A 50 -3.89 8.97 -2.18
CA VAL A 50 -2.58 9.10 -1.51
C VAL A 50 -2.48 8.22 -0.25
N ASN A 51 -3.56 8.06 0.52
CA ASN A 51 -3.55 7.20 1.71
C ASN A 51 -3.27 5.73 1.35
N GLN A 52 -3.84 5.26 0.24
CA GLN A 52 -3.58 3.93 -0.29
C GLN A 52 -2.11 3.73 -0.66
N LEU A 53 -1.49 4.77 -1.27
CA LEU A 53 -0.06 4.75 -1.60
C LEU A 53 0.80 4.67 -0.34
N TYR A 54 0.48 5.44 0.70
CA TYR A 54 1.18 5.36 1.98
C TYR A 54 1.05 3.98 2.63
N MET A 55 -0.15 3.39 2.61
CA MET A 55 -0.37 2.05 3.16
C MET A 55 0.41 0.98 2.41
N ALA A 56 0.42 1.02 1.07
CA ALA A 56 1.21 0.10 0.26
C ALA A 56 2.72 0.22 0.58
N GLY A 57 3.23 1.45 0.73
CA GLY A 57 4.60 1.70 1.14
C GLY A 57 4.90 1.18 2.55
N LEU A 58 4.00 1.47 3.50
CA LEU A 58 4.13 1.01 4.89
C LEU A 58 4.17 -0.52 5.00
N MET A 59 3.45 -1.23 4.16
CA MET A 59 3.46 -2.71 4.10
C MET A 59 4.68 -3.26 3.37
N THR A 60 5.20 -2.55 2.35
CA THR A 60 6.32 -3.02 1.53
C THR A 60 7.68 -2.82 2.21
N MET A 61 7.86 -1.72 2.96
CA MET A 61 9.17 -1.42 3.59
C MET A 61 9.61 -2.46 4.62
N PRO A 62 8.74 -3.00 5.50
CA PRO A 62 9.09 -4.12 6.37
C PRO A 62 9.57 -5.35 5.60
N MET A 63 9.00 -5.64 4.42
CA MET A 63 9.44 -6.78 3.58
C MET A 63 10.88 -6.60 3.13
N LEU A 64 11.26 -5.39 2.65
CA LEU A 64 12.65 -5.08 2.30
C LEU A 64 13.59 -5.29 3.49
N ILE A 65 13.22 -4.78 4.67
CA ILE A 65 14.03 -4.86 5.88
C ILE A 65 14.20 -6.33 6.30
N ILE A 66 13.11 -7.10 6.35
CA ILE A 66 13.12 -8.52 6.73
C ILE A 66 13.96 -9.33 5.73
N GLU A 67 13.79 -9.10 4.43
CA GLU A 67 14.56 -9.78 3.40
C GLU A 67 16.07 -9.56 3.58
N ILE A 68 16.51 -8.32 3.75
CA ILE A 68 17.94 -8.02 3.95
C ILE A 68 18.46 -8.58 5.28
N VAL A 69 17.65 -8.58 6.35
CA VAL A 69 18.06 -9.11 7.66
C VAL A 69 18.18 -10.63 7.61
N ILE A 70 17.19 -11.31 7.07
CA ILE A 70 17.16 -12.78 7.05
C ILE A 70 18.07 -13.35 5.96
N MET A 71 18.03 -12.78 4.76
CA MET A 71 18.78 -13.26 3.59
C MET A 71 20.13 -12.54 3.39
N GLY A 72 20.57 -11.76 4.38
CA GLY A 72 21.81 -10.93 4.30
C GLY A 72 23.07 -11.73 3.99
N GLY A 73 23.11 -13.03 4.26
CA GLY A 73 24.20 -13.93 3.85
C GLY A 73 24.30 -14.12 2.33
N MET A 74 23.22 -13.98 1.59
CA MET A 74 23.17 -14.06 0.13
C MET A 74 23.62 -12.74 -0.53
N TYR A 75 23.40 -11.62 0.13
CA TYR A 75 23.73 -10.26 -0.32
C TYR A 75 25.15 -9.89 0.16
N LYS A 76 26.15 -10.07 -0.69
CA LYS A 76 27.57 -9.95 -0.29
C LYS A 76 28.03 -8.50 -0.03
N ASN A 77 27.38 -7.51 -0.65
CA ASN A 77 27.74 -6.11 -0.51
C ASN A 77 27.20 -5.50 0.78
N LYS A 78 27.96 -5.63 1.87
CA LYS A 78 27.61 -5.12 3.19
C LYS A 78 27.22 -3.64 3.19
N LYS A 79 27.96 -2.80 2.42
CA LYS A 79 27.68 -1.37 2.33
C LYS A 79 26.30 -1.11 1.71
N LEU A 80 25.98 -1.82 0.62
CA LEU A 80 24.67 -1.70 -0.02
C LEU A 80 23.54 -2.21 0.88
N ASN A 81 23.76 -3.31 1.61
CA ASN A 81 22.79 -3.83 2.59
C ASN A 81 22.47 -2.79 3.67
N TYR A 82 23.48 -2.13 4.25
CA TYR A 82 23.24 -1.05 5.24
C TYR A 82 22.50 0.13 4.64
N ILE A 83 22.80 0.52 3.39
CA ILE A 83 22.08 1.59 2.70
C ILE A 83 20.61 1.19 2.49
N LEU A 84 20.33 -0.03 2.06
CA LEU A 84 18.98 -0.53 1.84
C LEU A 84 18.20 -0.61 3.17
N LEU A 85 18.82 -1.08 4.26
CA LEU A 85 18.19 -1.11 5.58
C LEU A 85 17.87 0.31 6.07
N ALA A 86 18.84 1.24 5.98
CA ALA A 86 18.63 2.61 6.41
C ALA A 86 17.54 3.30 5.58
N SER A 87 17.56 3.15 4.25
CA SER A 87 16.54 3.72 3.37
C SER A 87 15.17 3.08 3.62
N GLY A 88 15.10 1.77 3.82
CA GLY A 88 13.86 1.08 4.17
C GLY A 88 13.25 1.61 5.47
N LEU A 89 14.07 1.82 6.51
CA LEU A 89 13.61 2.38 7.78
C LEU A 89 13.15 3.84 7.64
N ILE A 90 13.90 4.66 6.91
CA ILE A 90 13.53 6.06 6.67
C ILE A 90 12.19 6.14 5.91
N LEU A 91 12.02 5.34 4.85
CA LEU A 91 10.79 5.29 4.07
C LEU A 91 9.62 4.74 4.90
N LEU A 92 9.86 3.74 5.75
CA LEU A 92 8.85 3.21 6.68
C LEU A 92 8.32 4.32 7.60
N ILE A 93 9.22 5.10 8.20
CA ILE A 93 8.86 6.23 9.06
C ILE A 93 8.14 7.31 8.25
N ALA A 94 8.60 7.62 7.05
CA ALA A 94 7.99 8.61 6.17
C ALA A 94 6.55 8.22 5.78
N PHE A 95 6.30 6.97 5.38
CA PHE A 95 4.94 6.49 5.08
C PHE A 95 4.05 6.47 6.33
N PHE A 96 4.58 6.04 7.47
CA PHE A 96 3.86 6.06 8.74
C PHE A 96 3.45 7.48 9.14
N THR A 97 4.38 8.44 9.09
CA THR A 97 4.09 9.84 9.41
C THR A 97 3.16 10.47 8.38
N GLY A 98 3.30 10.13 7.09
CA GLY A 98 2.42 10.56 6.02
C GLY A 98 0.95 10.20 6.29
N ILE A 99 0.69 8.96 6.72
CA ILE A 99 -0.65 8.53 7.13
C ILE A 99 -1.11 9.26 8.39
N ARG A 100 -0.26 9.32 9.42
CA ARG A 100 -0.66 9.89 10.72
C ARG A 100 -0.94 11.39 10.66
N GLN A 101 -0.24 12.10 9.79
CA GLN A 101 -0.37 13.54 9.60
C GLN A 101 -1.21 13.91 8.37
N GLN A 102 -1.72 12.93 7.62
CA GLN A 102 -2.47 13.11 6.37
C GLN A 102 -1.74 14.06 5.40
N THR A 103 -0.43 13.87 5.27
CA THR A 103 0.43 14.71 4.43
C THR A 103 -0.04 14.65 2.96
N ALA A 104 -0.15 15.81 2.31
CA ALA A 104 -0.68 15.95 0.94
C ALA A 104 -2.13 15.46 0.75
N VAL A 105 -2.90 15.32 1.83
CA VAL A 105 -4.31 14.97 1.79
C VAL A 105 -5.14 16.25 1.98
N GLY A 106 -5.37 16.99 0.88
CA GLY A 106 -6.36 18.08 0.83
C GLY A 106 -7.75 17.54 0.45
N ASP A 107 -8.71 18.44 0.26
CA ASP A 107 -10.14 18.12 0.06
C ASP A 107 -10.39 16.97 -0.93
N LYS A 108 -9.85 17.06 -2.14
CA LYS A 108 -10.03 16.01 -3.16
C LYS A 108 -9.43 14.67 -2.74
N GLN A 109 -8.23 14.68 -2.14
CA GLN A 109 -7.58 13.44 -1.70
C GLN A 109 -8.28 12.83 -0.50
N PHE A 110 -8.84 13.65 0.39
CA PHE A 110 -9.69 13.20 1.48
C PHE A 110 -10.90 12.44 0.93
N LEU A 111 -11.68 13.05 0.03
CA LEU A 111 -12.85 12.40 -0.58
C LEU A 111 -12.47 11.10 -1.31
N LYS A 112 -11.39 11.14 -2.12
CA LYS A 112 -10.86 9.95 -2.83
C LYS A 112 -10.44 8.82 -1.90
N SER A 113 -9.97 9.14 -0.69
CA SER A 113 -9.57 8.14 0.31
C SER A 113 -10.78 7.57 1.04
N MET A 114 -11.76 8.42 1.38
CA MET A 114 -12.90 8.02 2.20
C MET A 114 -13.90 7.16 1.41
N ILE A 115 -14.10 7.40 0.11
CA ILE A 115 -15.03 6.61 -0.70
C ILE A 115 -14.70 5.11 -0.65
N PRO A 116 -13.49 4.64 -1.01
CA PRO A 116 -13.17 3.20 -0.92
C PRO A 116 -13.15 2.68 0.53
N HIS A 117 -12.87 3.53 1.52
CA HIS A 117 -12.91 3.14 2.93
C HIS A 117 -14.35 2.84 3.38
N HIS A 118 -15.32 3.70 3.01
CA HIS A 118 -16.74 3.48 3.30
C HIS A 118 -17.29 2.29 2.51
N ALA A 119 -16.91 2.14 1.27
CA ALA A 119 -17.25 1.00 0.43
C ALA A 119 -16.78 -0.35 1.03
N ALA A 120 -15.60 -0.37 1.64
CA ALA A 120 -15.12 -1.55 2.37
C ALA A 120 -15.97 -1.85 3.62
N ALA A 121 -16.45 -0.83 4.32
CA ALA A 121 -17.34 -1.03 5.46
C ALA A 121 -18.72 -1.59 5.03
N ILE A 122 -19.25 -1.16 3.89
CA ILE A 122 -20.48 -1.71 3.31
C ILE A 122 -20.29 -3.18 2.97
N LEU A 123 -19.26 -3.55 2.23
CA LEU A 123 -18.98 -4.95 1.89
C LEU A 123 -18.88 -5.83 3.13
N MET A 124 -18.13 -5.40 4.15
CA MET A 124 -18.01 -6.16 5.40
C MET A 124 -19.35 -6.30 6.13
N ALA A 125 -20.18 -5.28 6.08
CA ALA A 125 -21.50 -5.31 6.70
C ALA A 125 -22.49 -6.23 5.95
N GLU A 126 -22.48 -6.21 4.62
CA GLU A 126 -23.35 -7.04 3.78
C GLU A 126 -23.00 -8.53 3.84
N GLU A 127 -21.69 -8.86 3.86
CA GLU A 127 -21.22 -10.25 3.84
C GLU A 127 -21.13 -10.89 5.24
N ALA A 128 -21.32 -10.13 6.31
CA ALA A 128 -21.21 -10.63 7.66
C ALA A 128 -22.38 -11.55 8.04
N SER A 129 -22.08 -12.80 8.40
CA SER A 129 -23.07 -13.76 8.91
C SER A 129 -23.34 -13.55 10.41
N VAL A 130 -24.19 -12.58 10.77
CA VAL A 130 -24.54 -12.28 12.17
C VAL A 130 -25.91 -12.80 12.56
N THR A 131 -26.06 -13.23 13.82
CA THR A 131 -27.30 -13.76 14.35
C THR A 131 -27.95 -12.83 15.38
N ASP A 132 -27.16 -12.04 16.07
CA ASP A 132 -27.61 -11.11 17.11
C ASP A 132 -28.50 -9.99 16.51
N PRO A 133 -29.72 -9.73 17.06
CA PRO A 133 -30.61 -8.74 16.52
C PRO A 133 -30.08 -7.29 16.60
N GLU A 134 -29.38 -6.93 17.68
CA GLU A 134 -28.83 -5.58 17.83
C GLU A 134 -27.70 -5.33 16.83
N ILE A 135 -26.87 -6.37 16.56
CA ILE A 135 -25.82 -6.28 15.54
C ILE A 135 -26.43 -6.19 14.14
N LYS A 136 -27.53 -6.91 13.87
CA LYS A 136 -28.26 -6.78 12.58
C LYS A 136 -28.76 -5.36 12.36
N GLU A 137 -29.34 -4.74 13.37
CA GLU A 137 -29.81 -3.35 13.29
C GLU A 137 -28.62 -2.40 13.06
N LEU A 138 -27.49 -2.59 13.77
CA LEU A 138 -26.28 -1.81 13.59
C LEU A 138 -25.74 -1.93 12.15
N ILE A 139 -25.73 -3.13 11.58
CA ILE A 139 -25.32 -3.39 10.19
C ILE A 139 -26.17 -2.58 9.20
N GLN A 140 -27.50 -2.60 9.35
CA GLN A 140 -28.39 -1.84 8.47
C GLN A 140 -28.14 -0.33 8.57
N ASN A 141 -27.88 0.16 9.76
CA ASN A 141 -27.54 1.57 9.98
C ASN A 141 -26.20 1.94 9.34
N ILE A 142 -25.19 1.07 9.45
CA ILE A 142 -23.88 1.25 8.79
C ILE A 142 -24.05 1.30 7.27
N ILE A 143 -24.70 0.32 6.66
CA ILE A 143 -24.91 0.27 5.20
C ILE A 143 -25.60 1.55 4.72
N THR A 144 -26.70 1.95 5.37
CA THR A 144 -27.48 3.12 4.97
C THR A 144 -26.69 4.41 5.10
N SER A 145 -25.99 4.61 6.23
CA SER A 145 -25.23 5.84 6.46
C SER A 145 -24.00 5.93 5.55
N GLN A 146 -23.25 4.82 5.39
CA GLN A 146 -22.04 4.80 4.56
C GLN A 146 -22.36 5.01 3.08
N GLN A 147 -23.48 4.44 2.58
CA GLN A 147 -23.92 4.68 1.20
C GLN A 147 -24.28 6.14 0.97
N ALA A 148 -25.04 6.75 1.87
CA ALA A 148 -25.41 8.17 1.76
C ALA A 148 -24.16 9.08 1.77
N GLU A 149 -23.15 8.77 2.59
CA GLU A 149 -21.90 9.50 2.65
C GLU A 149 -21.06 9.31 1.37
N ILE A 150 -21.02 8.10 0.79
CA ILE A 150 -20.37 7.85 -0.51
C ILE A 150 -21.00 8.72 -1.60
N ASP A 151 -22.32 8.79 -1.66
CA ASP A 151 -23.04 9.57 -2.66
C ASP A 151 -22.76 11.07 -2.50
N GLN A 152 -22.76 11.57 -1.26
CA GLN A 152 -22.38 12.95 -0.95
C GLN A 152 -20.93 13.26 -1.36
N MET A 153 -19.99 12.37 -1.02
CA MET A 153 -18.57 12.52 -1.36
C MET A 153 -18.34 12.53 -2.88
N LYS A 154 -19.02 11.64 -3.61
CA LYS A 154 -18.95 11.60 -5.09
C LYS A 154 -19.52 12.88 -5.72
N ALA A 155 -20.65 13.36 -5.23
CA ALA A 155 -21.24 14.61 -5.69
C ALA A 155 -20.28 15.79 -5.47
N LYS A 156 -19.67 15.88 -4.28
CA LYS A 156 -18.71 16.94 -3.96
C LYS A 156 -17.42 16.84 -4.76
N LEU A 157 -16.91 15.62 -4.98
CA LEU A 157 -15.72 15.40 -5.82
C LEU A 157 -15.97 15.87 -7.26
N ASN A 158 -17.14 15.55 -7.83
CA ASN A 158 -17.54 16.00 -9.18
C ASN A 158 -17.67 17.53 -9.26
N GLU A 159 -18.15 18.18 -8.22
CA GLU A 159 -18.21 19.66 -8.15
C GLU A 159 -16.81 20.27 -8.16
N LEU A 160 -15.90 19.75 -7.32
CA LEU A 160 -14.51 20.21 -7.24
C LEU A 160 -13.72 19.96 -8.53
N ASP A 161 -14.05 18.92 -9.29
CA ASP A 161 -13.40 18.61 -10.58
C ASP A 161 -13.86 19.56 -11.69
N LYS A 162 -15.10 20.07 -11.63
CA LYS A 162 -15.63 21.06 -12.59
C LYS A 162 -15.16 22.49 -12.31
N ALA A 163 -14.72 22.77 -11.08
CA ALA A 163 -14.29 24.11 -10.66
C ALA A 163 -12.80 24.42 -10.98
N GLN A 164 -12.09 23.50 -11.60
CA GLN A 164 -10.70 23.65 -12.08
C GLN A 164 -10.65 23.76 -13.60
#